data_bf7c45c58d88d424aa9c16dca8c3a153
#
_entry.id   bf7c45c58d88d424aa9c16dca8c3a153
#
_cell.length_a   1.000
_cell.length_b   1.000
_cell.length_c   1.000
_cell.angle_alpha   90.00
_cell.angle_beta   90.00
_cell.angle_gamma   90.00
#
_symmetry.space_group_name_H-M   'P 1'
#
loop_
_entity.id
_entity.type
_entity.pdbx_description
1 polymer ?
#
loop_
_entity_poly.entity_id
_entity_poly.type
_entity_poly.pdbx_seq_one_letter_code
_entity_poly.pdbx_strand_id
1 'polypeptide(L)' 'MSHEVKEGCVRVEEKMAPFTNQVTTYNHRWLADEPESLGGADEGPALMEMVMAGLGASYVNE' A
#
# COMPACT_ATOMS: atom_id res chain seq x y z
N MET A 1 -1.36 23.48 3.15
CA MET A 1 -0.71 22.44 3.84
C MET A 1 -0.31 21.30 2.97
N SER A 2 0.91 20.95 3.03
CA SER A 2 1.45 19.95 2.14
C SER A 2 1.40 18.57 2.76
N HIS A 3 0.92 17.59 1.99
CA HIS A 3 0.96 16.21 2.37
C HIS A 3 1.79 15.43 1.38
N GLU A 4 2.66 16.11 0.69
CA GLU A 4 3.46 15.49 -0.35
C GLU A 4 4.49 14.56 0.27
N VAL A 5 4.73 13.47 -0.44
CA VAL A 5 5.75 12.50 -0.06
C VAL A 5 6.90 12.67 -1.02
N LYS A 6 8.11 12.76 -0.49
CA LYS A 6 9.29 12.92 -1.32
C LYS A 6 9.57 11.67 -2.13
N GLU A 7 10.19 11.88 -3.27
CA GLU A 7 10.64 10.76 -4.08
C GLU A 7 11.50 9.83 -3.23
N GLY A 8 11.23 8.54 -3.32
CA GLY A 8 11.95 7.55 -2.54
C GLY A 8 11.39 7.28 -1.16
N CYS A 9 10.34 8.01 -0.77
CA CYS A 9 9.70 7.81 0.53
C CYS A 9 8.28 7.29 0.34
N VAL A 10 7.76 6.70 1.40
CA VAL A 10 6.41 6.14 1.39
C VAL A 10 5.74 6.52 2.69
N ARG A 11 4.48 6.92 2.61
CA ARG A 11 3.66 7.18 3.79
C ARG A 11 2.55 6.15 3.85
N VAL A 12 2.30 5.61 5.04
CA VAL A 12 1.22 4.68 5.26
C VAL A 12 0.35 5.23 6.37
N GLU A 13 -0.95 5.32 6.11
CA GLU A 13 -1.89 5.88 7.09
C GLU A 13 -3.06 4.94 7.26
N GLU A 14 -3.43 4.68 8.52
CA GLU A 14 -4.62 3.91 8.83
C GLU A 14 -5.86 4.67 8.41
N LYS A 15 -6.83 3.95 7.87
CA LYS A 15 -8.11 4.52 7.51
C LYS A 15 -9.20 4.00 8.44
N MET A 16 -10.45 4.16 8.05
CA MET A 16 -11.56 3.90 8.95
C MET A 16 -11.72 2.44 9.33
N ALA A 17 -11.42 1.54 8.41
CA ALA A 17 -11.54 0.11 8.69
C ALA A 17 -10.24 -0.41 9.30
N PRO A 18 -10.30 -1.44 10.15
CA PRO A 18 -9.13 -1.89 10.91
C PRO A 18 -7.91 -2.27 10.10
N PHE A 19 -8.08 -2.85 8.94
CA PHE A 19 -6.93 -3.29 8.15
C PHE A 19 -6.75 -2.50 6.86
N THR A 20 -7.47 -1.39 6.73
CA THR A 20 -7.40 -0.57 5.53
C THR A 20 -6.41 0.56 5.76
N ASN A 21 -5.40 0.61 4.93
CA ASN A 21 -4.37 1.64 5.00
C ASN A 21 -4.26 2.36 3.67
N GLN A 22 -4.00 3.64 3.73
CA GLN A 22 -3.70 4.40 2.53
C GLN A 22 -2.20 4.50 2.37
N VAL A 23 -1.71 4.08 1.22
CA VAL A 23 -0.29 4.16 0.90
C VAL A 23 -0.09 5.31 -0.08
N THR A 24 0.84 6.18 0.24
CA THR A 24 1.13 7.34 -0.62
C THR A 24 2.61 7.34 -0.93
N THR A 25 2.93 7.44 -2.20
CA THR A 25 4.31 7.63 -2.65
C THR A 25 4.41 8.99 -3.30
N TYR A 26 5.52 9.26 -3.96
CA TYR A 26 5.74 10.54 -4.60
C TYR A 26 4.60 10.90 -5.58
N ASN A 27 4.20 9.96 -6.41
CA ASN A 27 3.18 10.23 -7.44
C ASN A 27 1.95 9.35 -7.37
N HIS A 28 1.85 8.47 -6.38
CA HIS A 28 0.79 7.48 -6.37
C HIS A 28 0.16 7.35 -5.02
N ARG A 29 -1.09 6.96 -5.01
CA ARG A 29 -1.85 6.75 -3.79
C ARG A 29 -2.81 5.60 -4.03
N TRP A 30 -2.83 4.65 -3.09
CA TRP A 30 -3.74 3.52 -3.21
C TRP A 30 -4.07 3.00 -1.82
N LEU A 31 -5.08 2.12 -1.76
CA LEU A 31 -5.45 1.48 -0.51
C LEU A 31 -4.80 0.10 -0.44
N ALA A 32 -4.33 -0.25 0.73
CA ALA A 32 -3.81 -1.58 1.02
C ALA A 32 -4.71 -2.16 2.09
N ASP A 33 -5.20 -3.38 1.89
CA ASP A 33 -6.19 -3.93 2.78
C ASP A 33 -6.10 -5.45 2.74
N GLU A 34 -6.55 -6.07 3.82
CA GLU A 34 -6.60 -7.51 3.85
C GLU A 34 -7.91 -8.00 3.24
N PRO A 35 -7.94 -9.22 2.71
CA PRO A 35 -9.19 -9.78 2.21
C PRO A 35 -10.14 -10.03 3.35
N GLU A 36 -11.41 -10.20 3.02
CA GLU A 36 -12.44 -10.39 4.04
C GLU A 36 -12.19 -11.62 4.88
N SER A 37 -11.58 -12.64 4.30
CA SER A 37 -11.27 -13.86 5.05
C SER A 37 -10.30 -13.60 6.19
N LEU A 38 -9.53 -12.53 6.14
CA LEU A 38 -8.58 -12.16 7.18
C LEU A 38 -9.05 -10.95 7.99
N GLY A 39 -10.29 -10.55 7.82
CA GLY A 39 -10.86 -9.47 8.60
C GLY A 39 -10.82 -8.11 7.94
N GLY A 40 -10.31 -8.02 6.73
CA GLY A 40 -10.27 -6.77 6.00
C GLY A 40 -11.52 -6.54 5.18
N ALA A 41 -11.53 -5.47 4.41
CA ALA A 41 -12.64 -5.10 3.55
C ALA A 41 -12.34 -5.28 2.07
N ASP A 42 -11.15 -5.78 1.75
CA ASP A 42 -10.73 -6.07 0.37
C ASP A 42 -10.82 -4.81 -0.52
N GLU A 43 -10.40 -3.68 0.04
CA GLU A 43 -10.44 -2.41 -0.68
C GLU A 43 -9.22 -2.18 -1.55
N GLY A 44 -8.23 -3.05 -1.45
CA GLY A 44 -7.00 -2.95 -2.22
C GLY A 44 -6.18 -4.19 -2.05
N PRO A 45 -4.97 -4.22 -2.63
CA PRO A 45 -4.12 -5.40 -2.50
C PRO A 45 -3.72 -5.65 -1.05
N ALA A 46 -3.55 -6.91 -0.69
CA ALA A 46 -3.14 -7.28 0.65
C ALA A 46 -1.71 -6.82 0.90
N LEU A 47 -1.38 -6.64 2.18
CA LEU A 47 -0.09 -6.08 2.55
C LEU A 47 1.06 -6.94 2.02
N MET A 48 0.99 -8.23 2.23
CA MET A 48 2.05 -9.11 1.75
C MET A 48 2.09 -9.23 0.23
N GLU A 49 0.94 -9.05 -0.41
CA GLU A 49 0.92 -9.05 -1.88
C GLU A 49 1.73 -7.91 -2.44
N MET A 50 1.69 -6.75 -1.78
CA MET A 50 2.48 -5.62 -2.23
C MET A 50 3.97 -5.86 -2.06
N VAL A 51 4.35 -6.52 -0.97
CA VAL A 51 5.75 -6.86 -0.75
C VAL A 51 6.24 -7.81 -1.85
N MET A 52 5.45 -8.83 -2.15
CA MET A 52 5.83 -9.79 -3.17
C MET A 52 5.89 -9.14 -4.55
N ALA A 53 4.93 -8.27 -4.84
CA ALA A 53 4.92 -7.58 -6.13
C ALA A 53 6.13 -6.67 -6.27
N GLY A 54 6.48 -5.96 -5.20
CA GLY A 54 7.63 -5.07 -5.22
C GLY A 54 8.93 -5.82 -5.40
N LEU A 55 9.09 -6.93 -4.68
CA LEU A 55 10.28 -7.74 -4.82
C LEU A 55 10.36 -8.36 -6.21
N GLY A 56 9.23 -8.90 -6.70
CA GLY A 56 9.20 -9.51 -8.00
C GLY A 56 9.54 -8.54 -9.12
N ALA A 57 8.95 -7.34 -9.05
CA ALA A 57 9.20 -6.33 -10.06
C ALA A 57 10.66 -5.87 -10.02
N SER A 58 11.22 -5.73 -8.82
CA SER A 58 12.62 -5.34 -8.69
C SER A 58 13.53 -6.38 -9.31
N TYR A 59 13.21 -7.65 -9.06
CA TYR A 59 14.03 -8.74 -9.59
C TYR A 59 14.00 -8.79 -11.10
N VAL A 60 12.80 -8.63 -11.66
CA VAL A 60 12.62 -8.70 -13.11
C VAL A 60 13.34 -7.55 -13.82
N ASN A 61 13.39 -6.40 -13.18
CA ASN A 61 13.98 -5.22 -13.79
C ASN A 61 15.46 -5.06 -13.52
N GLU A 62 16.07 -5.98 -12.83
CA GLU A 62 17.52 -5.96 -12.64
C GLU A 62 18.28 -6.45 -13.89
#